data_c1f3a7843d44e9321649e4a5cad21234
#
_entry.id   c1f3a7843d44e9321649e4a5cad21234
#
_cell.length_a   1.000
_cell.length_b   1.000
_cell.length_c   1.000
_cell.angle_alpha   90.00
_cell.angle_beta   90.00
_cell.angle_gamma   90.00
#
_symmetry.space_group_name_H-M   'P 1'
#
loop_
_entity.id
_entity.type
_entity.pdbx_description
1 polymer ?
#
loop_
_entity_poly.entity_id
_entity_poly.type
_entity_poly.pdbx_seq_one_letter_code
_entity_poly.pdbx_strand_id
1 'polypeptide(L)'
;MKVLLITGGDSSERAVSLKSASNVKSALEENGHEVLLYDLRQGYEGIKKTALQFDVLFPVLHGEEGEGGLLHEFLSKINKPIVGTRNYKGLREAWYKIPFKKYCDKNGIPTSSWKIVKTKKDILDFGFPCVLKASNGGSSREIAIIKSESDLENNDVKQILSSGAQLYAEKFVKGPEITVGVLNDKALPVLEIIPAGSWFDYESKYSPQTKEVPFAPSVPENLQKQAQDIALKIHRSFNLGTYSRTDFMTTKENVYVLEINTIPGLTSESLMPKAAKAAGLNFGQFLEVLLKNAK
;
A
#
# COMPACT_ATOMS: atom_id res chain seq x y z
N MET A 1 -17.39 17.96 11.40
CA MET A 1 -16.73 18.52 10.20
C MET A 1 -17.48 18.07 8.96
N LYS A 2 -17.36 18.83 7.87
CA LYS A 2 -17.82 18.43 6.54
C LYS A 2 -16.68 17.77 5.79
N VAL A 3 -16.82 16.52 5.42
CA VAL A 3 -15.78 15.69 4.80
C VAL A 3 -16.16 15.37 3.36
N LEU A 4 -15.32 15.79 2.39
CA LEU A 4 -15.44 15.35 1.00
C LEU A 4 -14.61 14.10 0.79
N LEU A 5 -15.26 12.95 0.73
CA LEU A 5 -14.65 11.64 0.54
C LEU A 5 -14.56 11.33 -0.96
N ILE A 6 -13.35 11.33 -1.51
CA ILE A 6 -13.10 11.16 -2.95
C ILE A 6 -12.70 9.71 -3.22
N THR A 7 -13.43 9.04 -4.10
CA THR A 7 -13.29 7.60 -4.35
C THR A 7 -13.62 7.22 -5.80
N GLY A 8 -13.71 5.96 -6.10
CA GLY A 8 -14.12 5.44 -7.41
C GLY A 8 -12.98 5.32 -8.40
N GLY A 9 -12.92 6.24 -9.39
CA GLY A 9 -11.92 6.18 -10.47
C GLY A 9 -12.14 5.04 -11.46
N ASP A 10 -11.16 4.84 -12.35
CA ASP A 10 -11.25 3.86 -13.44
C ASP A 10 -10.29 2.67 -13.30
N SER A 11 -9.56 2.58 -12.17
CA SER A 11 -8.65 1.48 -11.91
C SER A 11 -9.36 0.14 -11.75
N SER A 12 -8.64 -0.96 -11.94
CA SER A 12 -9.14 -2.32 -11.65
C SER A 12 -9.50 -2.53 -10.17
N GLU A 13 -9.11 -1.60 -9.28
CA GLU A 13 -9.37 -1.62 -7.84
C GLU A 13 -10.57 -0.74 -7.44
N ARG A 14 -11.34 -0.23 -8.43
CA ARG A 14 -12.53 0.61 -8.18
C ARG A 14 -13.49 0.02 -7.14
N ALA A 15 -13.78 -1.27 -7.23
CA ALA A 15 -14.70 -1.91 -6.28
C ALA A 15 -14.17 -1.86 -4.84
N VAL A 16 -12.87 -2.02 -4.66
CA VAL A 16 -12.19 -1.92 -3.35
C VAL A 16 -12.23 -0.48 -2.84
N SER A 17 -11.99 0.50 -3.72
CA SER A 17 -12.07 1.94 -3.40
C SER A 17 -13.47 2.31 -2.90
N LEU A 18 -14.51 1.92 -3.63
CA LEU A 18 -15.91 2.19 -3.25
C LEU A 18 -16.29 1.51 -1.94
N LYS A 19 -15.87 0.26 -1.72
CA LYS A 19 -16.12 -0.46 -0.46
C LYS A 19 -15.43 0.23 0.72
N SER A 20 -14.16 0.61 0.55
CA SER A 20 -13.41 1.36 1.57
C SER A 20 -14.10 2.68 1.90
N ALA A 21 -14.50 3.45 0.87
CA ALA A 21 -15.18 4.72 1.06
C ALA A 21 -16.54 4.58 1.76
N SER A 22 -17.31 3.53 1.45
CA SER A 22 -18.58 3.26 2.14
C SER A 22 -18.37 3.00 3.64
N ASN A 23 -17.37 2.20 4.01
CA ASN A 23 -17.04 1.95 5.42
C ASN A 23 -16.57 3.22 6.14
N VAL A 24 -15.70 4.00 5.49
CA VAL A 24 -15.23 5.27 6.04
C VAL A 24 -16.40 6.24 6.23
N LYS A 25 -17.29 6.37 5.24
CA LYS A 25 -18.47 7.22 5.32
C LYS A 25 -19.33 6.87 6.52
N SER A 26 -19.74 5.59 6.64
CA SER A 26 -20.60 5.15 7.75
C SER A 26 -19.97 5.46 9.11
N ALA A 27 -18.70 5.13 9.31
CA ALA A 27 -18.02 5.36 10.58
C ALA A 27 -17.82 6.85 10.91
N LEU A 28 -17.61 7.70 9.91
CA LEU A 28 -17.51 9.15 10.12
C LEU A 28 -18.87 9.78 10.42
N GLU A 29 -19.95 9.30 9.78
CA GLU A 29 -21.32 9.75 10.09
C GLU A 29 -21.75 9.32 11.50
N GLU A 30 -21.38 8.11 11.94
CA GLU A 30 -21.58 7.66 13.33
C GLU A 30 -20.83 8.55 14.34
N ASN A 31 -19.68 9.09 13.96
CA ASN A 31 -18.90 10.05 14.75
C ASN A 31 -19.43 11.50 14.65
N GLY A 32 -20.55 11.73 13.95
CA GLY A 32 -21.19 13.05 13.84
C GLY A 32 -20.62 13.98 12.77
N HIS A 33 -19.90 13.45 11.77
CA HIS A 33 -19.46 14.23 10.61
C HIS A 33 -20.51 14.22 9.48
N GLU A 34 -20.54 15.29 8.68
CA GLU A 34 -21.27 15.35 7.43
C GLU A 34 -20.35 14.86 6.29
N VAL A 35 -20.71 13.78 5.60
CA VAL A 35 -19.84 13.13 4.61
C VAL A 35 -20.51 13.08 3.24
N LEU A 36 -19.89 13.69 2.23
CA LEU A 36 -20.26 13.52 0.83
C LEU A 36 -19.27 12.59 0.12
N LEU A 37 -19.80 11.56 -0.52
CA LEU A 37 -19.04 10.73 -1.46
C LEU A 37 -18.97 11.40 -2.82
N TYR A 38 -17.76 11.58 -3.34
CA TYR A 38 -17.50 12.05 -4.68
C TYR A 38 -16.81 10.95 -5.50
N ASP A 39 -17.49 10.45 -6.52
CA ASP A 39 -16.89 9.50 -7.45
C ASP A 39 -16.05 10.25 -8.49
N LEU A 40 -14.76 9.91 -8.61
CA LEU A 40 -13.82 10.58 -9.51
C LEU A 40 -14.22 10.48 -10.98
N ARG A 41 -15.07 9.53 -11.37
CA ARG A 41 -15.69 9.48 -12.71
C ARG A 41 -16.51 10.73 -13.06
N GLN A 42 -16.93 11.52 -12.08
CA GLN A 42 -17.56 12.82 -12.30
C GLN A 42 -16.56 13.92 -12.74
N GLY A 43 -15.28 13.57 -12.79
CA GLY A 43 -14.21 14.46 -13.26
C GLY A 43 -13.60 15.35 -12.16
N TYR A 44 -12.38 15.80 -12.40
CA TYR A 44 -11.60 16.61 -11.46
C TYR A 44 -12.19 18.00 -11.22
N GLU A 45 -12.78 18.63 -12.24
CA GLU A 45 -13.36 19.97 -12.12
C GLU A 45 -14.54 20.02 -11.12
N GLY A 46 -15.31 18.94 -11.04
CA GLY A 46 -16.38 18.82 -10.04
C GLY A 46 -15.84 18.84 -8.60
N ILE A 47 -14.69 18.23 -8.36
CA ILE A 47 -14.03 18.25 -7.04
C ILE A 47 -13.75 19.67 -6.60
N LYS A 48 -13.19 20.52 -7.49
CA LYS A 48 -12.81 21.90 -7.18
C LYS A 48 -14.01 22.72 -6.71
N LYS A 49 -15.16 22.58 -7.37
CA LYS A 49 -16.41 23.29 -7.00
C LYS A 49 -16.96 22.77 -5.68
N THR A 50 -17.01 21.45 -5.51
CA THR A 50 -17.57 20.79 -4.34
C THR A 50 -16.71 21.05 -3.10
N ALA A 51 -15.39 21.00 -3.21
CA ALA A 51 -14.43 21.17 -2.13
C ALA A 51 -14.62 22.51 -1.35
N LEU A 52 -15.15 23.55 -1.99
CA LEU A 52 -15.38 24.83 -1.32
C LEU A 52 -16.35 24.74 -0.13
N GLN A 53 -17.27 23.78 -0.16
CA GLN A 53 -18.30 23.57 0.87
C GLN A 53 -17.88 22.64 1.99
N PHE A 54 -16.66 22.06 1.92
CA PHE A 54 -16.15 21.05 2.84
C PHE A 54 -14.92 21.56 3.61
N ASP A 55 -14.73 20.99 4.81
CA ASP A 55 -13.62 21.36 5.70
C ASP A 55 -12.35 20.61 5.34
N VAL A 56 -12.48 19.35 4.87
CA VAL A 56 -11.37 18.44 4.60
C VAL A 56 -11.66 17.55 3.39
N LEU A 57 -10.59 17.25 2.63
CA LEU A 57 -10.62 16.31 1.51
C LEU A 57 -10.03 14.97 1.98
N PHE A 58 -10.77 13.91 1.76
CA PHE A 58 -10.34 12.57 2.15
C PHE A 58 -10.30 11.63 0.93
N PRO A 59 -9.14 11.50 0.25
CA PRO A 59 -8.99 10.55 -0.84
C PRO A 59 -8.96 9.12 -0.30
N VAL A 60 -9.86 8.28 -0.82
CA VAL A 60 -9.93 6.84 -0.58
C VAL A 60 -10.02 6.17 -1.95
N LEU A 61 -8.89 6.13 -2.62
CA LEU A 61 -8.79 5.70 -4.01
C LEU A 61 -7.54 4.85 -4.22
N HIS A 62 -7.73 3.62 -4.67
CA HIS A 62 -6.63 2.69 -4.94
C HIS A 62 -6.20 2.73 -6.40
N GLY A 63 -4.97 2.24 -6.64
CA GLY A 63 -4.35 2.21 -7.97
C GLY A 63 -3.65 3.52 -8.34
N GLU A 64 -3.27 3.64 -9.61
CA GLU A 64 -2.39 4.71 -10.09
C GLU A 64 -2.96 6.11 -9.88
N GLU A 65 -4.26 6.29 -10.07
CA GLU A 65 -4.91 7.59 -9.86
C GLU A 65 -4.81 8.08 -8.41
N GLY A 66 -4.97 7.17 -7.43
CA GLY A 66 -4.84 7.46 -6.01
C GLY A 66 -3.41 7.38 -5.53
N GLU A 67 -2.90 6.16 -5.44
CA GLU A 67 -1.60 5.84 -4.86
C GLU A 67 -0.43 6.35 -5.70
N GLY A 68 -0.56 6.38 -7.04
CA GLY A 68 0.41 6.96 -7.97
C GLY A 68 0.47 8.49 -7.96
N GLY A 69 -0.36 9.16 -7.16
CA GLY A 69 -0.29 10.59 -6.88
C GLY A 69 -1.01 11.51 -7.88
N LEU A 70 -1.69 11.00 -8.91
CA LEU A 70 -2.40 11.85 -9.89
C LEU A 70 -3.50 12.69 -9.24
N LEU A 71 -4.37 12.05 -8.43
CA LEU A 71 -5.39 12.77 -7.67
C LEU A 71 -4.75 13.78 -6.72
N HIS A 72 -3.70 13.41 -6.00
CA HIS A 72 -3.03 14.29 -5.04
C HIS A 72 -2.34 15.48 -5.70
N GLU A 73 -1.82 15.34 -6.93
CA GLU A 73 -1.32 16.47 -7.72
C GLU A 73 -2.41 17.50 -7.99
N PHE A 74 -3.62 17.05 -8.31
CA PHE A 74 -4.77 17.94 -8.46
C PHE A 74 -5.20 18.56 -7.13
N LEU A 75 -5.37 17.74 -6.08
CA LEU A 75 -5.82 18.20 -4.76
C LEU A 75 -4.83 19.17 -4.11
N SER A 76 -3.52 19.03 -4.38
CA SER A 76 -2.50 19.94 -3.83
C SER A 76 -2.69 21.40 -4.23
N LYS A 77 -3.43 21.65 -5.32
CA LYS A 77 -3.77 23.00 -5.83
C LYS A 77 -5.02 23.57 -5.16
N ILE A 78 -5.74 22.77 -4.36
CA ILE A 78 -6.92 23.19 -3.60
C ILE A 78 -6.48 23.55 -2.18
N ASN A 79 -6.84 24.76 -1.73
CA ASN A 79 -6.50 25.22 -0.38
C ASN A 79 -7.45 24.65 0.68
N LYS A 80 -7.40 23.34 0.88
CA LYS A 80 -8.15 22.59 1.91
C LYS A 80 -7.25 21.53 2.53
N PRO A 81 -7.39 21.21 3.81
CA PRO A 81 -6.70 20.07 4.42
C PRO A 81 -6.99 18.77 3.67
N ILE A 82 -5.97 17.94 3.51
CA ILE A 82 -6.06 16.63 2.83
C ILE A 82 -5.65 15.54 3.83
N VAL A 83 -6.48 14.52 4.00
CA VAL A 83 -6.09 13.29 4.70
C VAL A 83 -5.08 12.55 3.84
N GLY A 84 -3.98 12.13 4.42
CA GLY A 84 -2.81 11.63 3.69
C GLY A 84 -1.78 12.72 3.52
N THR A 85 -1.35 13.00 2.31
CA THR A 85 -0.27 13.96 2.04
C THR A 85 -0.58 14.88 0.86
N ARG A 86 0.03 16.07 0.87
CA ARG A 86 0.12 16.95 -0.30
C ARG A 86 1.32 16.63 -1.21
N ASN A 87 2.23 15.78 -0.75
CA ASN A 87 3.44 15.42 -1.51
C ASN A 87 3.16 14.35 -2.56
N TYR A 88 2.46 14.72 -3.63
CA TYR A 88 2.15 13.80 -4.74
C TYR A 88 3.40 13.20 -5.42
N LYS A 89 4.53 13.92 -5.39
CA LYS A 89 5.81 13.39 -5.90
C LYS A 89 6.32 12.25 -5.05
N GLY A 90 6.26 12.39 -3.73
CA GLY A 90 6.61 11.33 -2.79
C GLY A 90 5.68 10.12 -2.91
N LEU A 91 4.37 10.32 -3.10
CA LEU A 91 3.44 9.23 -3.39
C LEU A 91 3.86 8.46 -4.64
N ARG A 92 4.09 9.16 -5.74
CA ARG A 92 4.50 8.57 -7.03
C ARG A 92 5.78 7.78 -6.91
N GLU A 93 6.82 8.37 -6.30
CA GLU A 93 8.12 7.72 -6.14
C GLU A 93 8.06 6.49 -5.22
N ALA A 94 7.22 6.53 -4.18
CA ALA A 94 6.99 5.43 -3.27
C ALA A 94 6.18 4.29 -3.92
N TRP A 95 5.17 4.61 -4.73
CA TRP A 95 4.26 3.63 -5.31
C TRP A 95 4.90 2.80 -6.44
N TYR A 96 5.70 3.43 -7.32
CA TYR A 96 6.41 2.70 -8.37
C TYR A 96 7.56 1.88 -7.76
N LYS A 97 7.50 0.55 -7.91
CA LYS A 97 8.41 -0.39 -7.23
C LYS A 97 9.87 -0.21 -7.63
N ILE A 98 10.18 0.04 -8.91
CA ILE A 98 11.57 0.26 -9.36
C ILE A 98 12.17 1.56 -8.78
N PRO A 99 11.54 2.74 -8.84
CA PRO A 99 11.98 3.92 -8.12
C PRO A 99 12.16 3.69 -6.63
N PHE A 100 11.20 3.02 -6.00
CA PHE A 100 11.25 2.69 -4.57
C PHE A 100 12.44 1.76 -4.22
N LYS A 101 12.69 0.72 -5.01
CA LYS A 101 13.86 -0.16 -4.83
C LYS A 101 15.18 0.61 -4.95
N LYS A 102 15.30 1.49 -5.96
CA LYS A 102 16.48 2.38 -6.11
C LYS A 102 16.66 3.30 -4.91
N TYR A 103 15.55 3.82 -4.36
CA TYR A 103 15.58 4.61 -3.13
C TYR A 103 16.08 3.77 -1.95
N CYS A 104 15.61 2.52 -1.79
CA CYS A 104 16.08 1.61 -0.74
C CYS A 104 17.57 1.37 -0.83
N ASP A 105 18.08 1.02 -2.00
CA ASP A 105 19.52 0.79 -2.23
C ASP A 105 20.37 2.03 -1.88
N LYS A 106 19.95 3.20 -2.37
CA LYS A 106 20.64 4.47 -2.11
C LYS A 106 20.72 4.85 -0.64
N ASN A 107 19.70 4.47 0.15
CA ASN A 107 19.55 4.87 1.55
C ASN A 107 19.88 3.75 2.55
N GLY A 108 20.45 2.64 2.08
CA GLY A 108 20.82 1.49 2.89
C GLY A 108 19.62 0.86 3.61
N ILE A 109 18.42 0.88 2.98
CA ILE A 109 17.25 0.21 3.49
C ILE A 109 17.28 -1.23 2.97
N PRO A 110 17.25 -2.24 3.85
CA PRO A 110 17.33 -3.63 3.45
C PRO A 110 16.15 -4.01 2.53
N THR A 111 16.46 -4.48 1.34
CA THR A 111 15.52 -5.08 0.40
C THR A 111 16.19 -6.27 -0.27
N SER A 112 15.41 -7.23 -0.79
CA SER A 112 15.97 -8.36 -1.53
C SER A 112 16.76 -7.87 -2.74
N SER A 113 17.85 -8.55 -3.09
CA SER A 113 18.59 -8.23 -4.33
C SER A 113 17.65 -8.29 -5.53
N TRP A 114 17.79 -7.35 -6.46
CA TRP A 114 16.87 -7.21 -7.56
C TRP A 114 17.55 -6.68 -8.84
N LYS A 115 16.91 -6.90 -9.99
CA LYS A 115 17.40 -6.45 -11.30
C LYS A 115 16.21 -6.14 -12.21
N ILE A 116 16.32 -5.08 -13.01
CA ILE A 116 15.39 -4.81 -14.11
C ILE A 116 15.54 -5.92 -15.15
N VAL A 117 14.41 -6.46 -15.59
CA VAL A 117 14.36 -7.51 -16.61
C VAL A 117 13.47 -7.08 -17.78
N LYS A 118 13.85 -7.49 -18.99
CA LYS A 118 13.11 -7.22 -20.22
C LYS A 118 12.76 -8.51 -20.96
N THR A 119 13.52 -9.56 -20.74
CA THR A 119 13.42 -10.83 -21.47
C THR A 119 13.51 -12.02 -20.52
N LYS A 120 13.10 -13.20 -20.99
CA LYS A 120 13.32 -14.47 -20.27
C LYS A 120 14.80 -14.67 -19.94
N LYS A 121 15.70 -14.27 -20.85
CA LYS A 121 17.15 -14.40 -20.63
C LYS A 121 17.61 -13.60 -19.41
N ASP A 122 17.09 -12.40 -19.18
CA ASP A 122 17.45 -11.61 -17.99
C ASP A 122 17.06 -12.30 -16.68
N ILE A 123 15.96 -13.07 -16.70
CA ILE A 123 15.49 -13.85 -15.53
C ILE A 123 16.38 -15.06 -15.32
N LEU A 124 16.78 -15.76 -16.41
CA LEU A 124 17.73 -16.87 -16.36
C LEU A 124 19.08 -16.41 -15.77
N ASP A 125 19.59 -15.29 -16.25
CA ASP A 125 20.86 -14.71 -15.78
C ASP A 125 20.78 -14.21 -14.32
N PHE A 126 19.59 -13.85 -13.83
CA PHE A 126 19.36 -13.48 -12.42
C PHE A 126 19.34 -14.70 -11.49
N GLY A 127 18.80 -15.81 -11.95
CA GLY A 127 18.74 -17.09 -11.26
C GLY A 127 17.51 -17.28 -10.36
N PHE A 128 17.35 -18.53 -9.89
CA PHE A 128 16.18 -19.01 -9.17
C PHE A 128 16.50 -19.36 -7.70
N PRO A 129 15.50 -19.39 -6.81
CA PRO A 129 14.15 -18.87 -7.00
C PRO A 129 14.11 -17.34 -6.99
N CYS A 130 13.24 -16.76 -7.82
CA CYS A 130 13.03 -15.32 -7.87
C CYS A 130 11.52 -14.96 -7.99
N VAL A 131 11.21 -13.70 -7.80
CA VAL A 131 9.86 -13.15 -7.98
C VAL A 131 9.91 -12.12 -9.09
N LEU A 132 9.15 -12.35 -10.16
CA LEU A 132 8.95 -11.40 -11.26
C LEU A 132 7.81 -10.46 -10.90
N LYS A 133 8.01 -9.15 -11.05
CA LYS A 133 7.01 -8.14 -10.72
C LYS A 133 7.00 -7.01 -11.74
N ALA A 134 5.80 -6.46 -11.99
CA ALA A 134 5.67 -5.17 -12.66
C ALA A 134 5.98 -4.02 -11.69
N SER A 135 6.58 -2.94 -12.20
CA SER A 135 6.90 -1.74 -11.41
C SER A 135 5.65 -0.97 -10.97
N ASN A 136 4.65 -0.95 -11.84
CA ASN A 136 3.37 -0.25 -11.68
C ASN A 136 2.24 -1.28 -11.54
N GLY A 137 2.07 -1.88 -10.43
CA GLY A 137 1.01 -2.86 -10.21
C GLY A 137 0.59 -2.88 -8.75
N GLY A 138 -0.66 -3.19 -8.51
CA GLY A 138 -1.26 -3.36 -7.20
C GLY A 138 -1.88 -4.75 -7.01
N SER A 139 -2.31 -5.03 -5.79
CA SER A 139 -3.11 -6.22 -5.45
C SER A 139 -2.52 -7.57 -5.88
N SER A 140 -1.20 -7.69 -6.01
CA SER A 140 -0.50 -8.95 -6.37
C SER A 140 -0.91 -9.56 -7.71
N ARG A 141 -1.48 -8.79 -8.65
CA ARG A 141 -1.95 -9.32 -9.94
C ARG A 141 -0.85 -9.54 -10.98
N GLU A 142 0.23 -8.78 -10.89
CA GLU A 142 1.35 -8.81 -11.84
C GLU A 142 2.62 -9.28 -11.14
N ILE A 143 2.49 -10.41 -10.43
CA ILE A 143 3.56 -11.05 -9.66
C ILE A 143 3.58 -12.53 -9.98
N ALA A 144 4.75 -13.09 -10.23
CA ALA A 144 4.96 -14.52 -10.40
C ALA A 144 6.19 -14.99 -9.63
N ILE A 145 6.04 -16.07 -8.88
CA ILE A 145 7.16 -16.77 -8.24
C ILE A 145 7.72 -17.79 -9.22
N ILE A 146 9.00 -17.64 -9.58
CA ILE A 146 9.71 -18.50 -10.53
C ILE A 146 10.72 -19.32 -9.74
N LYS A 147 10.48 -20.61 -9.61
CA LYS A 147 11.33 -21.55 -8.84
C LYS A 147 12.38 -22.22 -9.71
N SER A 148 12.11 -22.36 -11.02
CA SER A 148 12.97 -23.02 -11.97
C SER A 148 12.74 -22.48 -13.39
N GLU A 149 13.58 -22.86 -14.33
CA GLU A 149 13.47 -22.48 -15.74
C GLU A 149 12.13 -22.90 -16.37
N SER A 150 11.58 -24.05 -15.98
CA SER A 150 10.30 -24.55 -16.49
C SER A 150 9.14 -23.60 -16.18
N ASP A 151 9.20 -22.83 -15.08
CA ASP A 151 8.15 -21.89 -14.70
C ASP A 151 8.06 -20.69 -15.66
N LEU A 152 9.09 -20.43 -16.45
CA LEU A 152 9.07 -19.38 -17.48
C LEU A 152 8.05 -19.67 -18.60
N GLU A 153 7.61 -20.92 -18.72
CA GLU A 153 6.59 -21.31 -19.68
C GLU A 153 5.16 -21.21 -19.14
N ASN A 154 4.98 -20.88 -17.86
CA ASN A 154 3.67 -20.66 -17.25
C ASN A 154 2.96 -19.46 -17.89
N ASN A 155 1.64 -19.55 -18.04
CA ASN A 155 0.84 -18.52 -18.66
C ASN A 155 0.94 -17.17 -17.96
N ASP A 156 0.95 -17.15 -16.61
CA ASP A 156 1.06 -15.95 -15.80
C ASP A 156 2.38 -15.21 -16.07
N VAL A 157 3.49 -15.95 -16.14
CA VAL A 157 4.81 -15.38 -16.46
C VAL A 157 4.83 -14.80 -17.87
N LYS A 158 4.26 -15.52 -18.86
CA LYS A 158 4.14 -15.04 -20.24
C LYS A 158 3.29 -13.77 -20.32
N GLN A 159 2.18 -13.72 -19.59
CA GLN A 159 1.31 -12.57 -19.54
C GLN A 159 2.03 -11.35 -18.93
N ILE A 160 2.76 -11.52 -17.81
CA ILE A 160 3.52 -10.44 -17.20
C ILE A 160 4.61 -9.95 -18.17
N LEU A 161 5.36 -10.85 -18.83
CA LEU A 161 6.41 -10.48 -19.77
C LEU A 161 5.86 -9.74 -21.01
N SER A 162 4.60 -9.98 -21.40
CA SER A 162 3.95 -9.32 -22.54
C SER A 162 3.13 -8.08 -22.16
N SER A 163 3.05 -7.72 -20.89
CA SER A 163 2.20 -6.61 -20.38
C SER A 163 2.61 -5.22 -20.88
N GLY A 164 3.85 -5.05 -21.38
CA GLY A 164 4.42 -3.74 -21.72
C GLY A 164 4.86 -2.91 -20.51
N ALA A 165 4.65 -3.39 -19.28
CA ALA A 165 5.11 -2.73 -18.07
C ALA A 165 6.63 -2.83 -17.88
N GLN A 166 7.22 -1.92 -17.11
CA GLN A 166 8.58 -2.10 -16.63
C GLN A 166 8.62 -3.22 -15.60
N LEU A 167 9.44 -4.23 -15.85
CA LEU A 167 9.55 -5.43 -15.03
C LEU A 167 10.87 -5.47 -14.28
N TYR A 168 10.85 -6.11 -13.12
CA TYR A 168 12.05 -6.48 -12.37
C TYR A 168 11.90 -7.87 -11.75
N ALA A 169 13.02 -8.55 -11.57
CA ALA A 169 13.10 -9.76 -10.77
C ALA A 169 13.77 -9.43 -9.43
N GLU A 170 13.29 -10.01 -8.37
CA GLU A 170 13.92 -9.94 -7.06
C GLU A 170 14.11 -11.33 -6.45
N LYS A 171 15.12 -11.49 -5.61
CA LYS A 171 15.40 -12.77 -4.94
C LYS A 171 14.22 -13.14 -4.06
N PHE A 172 13.75 -14.39 -4.19
CA PHE A 172 12.72 -14.92 -3.32
C PHE A 172 13.24 -15.03 -1.88
N VAL A 173 12.57 -14.39 -0.94
CA VAL A 173 12.86 -14.46 0.49
C VAL A 173 11.86 -15.42 1.13
N LYS A 174 12.37 -16.49 1.73
CA LYS A 174 11.54 -17.46 2.46
C LYS A 174 11.46 -17.10 3.93
N GLY A 175 10.26 -16.89 4.43
CA GLY A 175 10.00 -16.62 5.85
C GLY A 175 8.65 -15.93 6.07
N PRO A 176 8.36 -15.47 7.29
CA PRO A 176 7.15 -14.74 7.60
C PRO A 176 7.04 -13.42 6.84
N GLU A 177 5.83 -13.15 6.34
CA GLU A 177 5.46 -11.83 5.82
C GLU A 177 4.87 -11.00 6.96
N ILE A 178 5.34 -9.78 7.12
CA ILE A 178 4.83 -8.84 8.12
C ILE A 178 4.52 -7.49 7.50
N THR A 179 3.65 -6.74 8.16
CA THR A 179 3.31 -5.39 7.75
C THR A 179 3.33 -4.42 8.93
N VAL A 180 3.74 -3.19 8.65
CA VAL A 180 3.82 -2.10 9.64
C VAL A 180 3.04 -0.90 9.13
N GLY A 181 1.97 -0.55 9.84
CA GLY A 181 1.27 0.72 9.65
C GLY A 181 2.03 1.86 10.32
N VAL A 182 2.05 3.02 9.69
CA VAL A 182 2.44 4.29 10.31
C VAL A 182 1.21 5.19 10.38
N LEU A 183 0.91 5.71 11.56
CA LEU A 183 -0.21 6.60 11.82
C LEU A 183 0.28 7.82 12.58
N ASN A 184 0.09 9.01 12.00
CA ASN A 184 0.51 10.28 12.60
C ASN A 184 1.95 10.22 13.15
N ASP A 185 2.88 9.81 12.28
CA ASP A 185 4.32 9.71 12.57
C ASP A 185 4.71 8.72 13.68
N LYS A 186 3.83 7.74 13.97
CA LYS A 186 4.07 6.65 14.91
C LYS A 186 3.87 5.30 14.23
N ALA A 187 4.82 4.38 14.40
CA ALA A 187 4.66 3.01 13.95
C ALA A 187 3.64 2.28 14.83
N LEU A 188 2.72 1.58 14.20
CA LEU A 188 1.75 0.72 14.85
C LEU A 188 2.36 -0.65 15.19
N PRO A 189 1.69 -1.47 16.00
CA PRO A 189 2.08 -2.87 16.20
C PRO A 189 2.22 -3.61 14.88
N VAL A 190 3.25 -4.45 14.79
CA VAL A 190 3.51 -5.28 13.62
C VAL A 190 2.43 -6.33 13.48
N LEU A 191 1.89 -6.53 12.27
CA LEU A 191 1.00 -7.64 11.97
C LEU A 191 1.78 -8.69 11.18
N GLU A 192 1.64 -9.95 11.56
CA GLU A 192 2.09 -11.09 10.76
C GLU A 192 0.96 -11.53 9.82
N ILE A 193 1.29 -11.73 8.56
CA ILE A 193 0.37 -12.20 7.53
C ILE A 193 0.63 -13.68 7.31
N ILE A 194 -0.33 -14.53 7.65
CA ILE A 194 -0.31 -15.96 7.43
C ILE A 194 -1.29 -16.27 6.30
N PRO A 195 -0.81 -16.38 5.06
CA PRO A 195 -1.69 -16.57 3.91
C PRO A 195 -2.38 -17.95 3.94
N ALA A 196 -3.57 -18.01 3.36
CA ALA A 196 -4.30 -19.27 3.18
C ALA A 196 -3.57 -20.26 2.25
N GLY A 197 -2.80 -19.73 1.30
CA GLY A 197 -2.00 -20.46 0.33
C GLY A 197 -0.51 -20.43 0.64
N SER A 198 0.30 -20.64 -0.40
CA SER A 198 1.77 -20.67 -0.27
C SER A 198 2.40 -19.27 -0.17
N TRP A 199 1.65 -18.22 -0.50
CA TRP A 199 2.05 -16.80 -0.42
C TRP A 199 0.82 -15.88 -0.42
N PHE A 200 1.01 -14.60 -0.11
CA PHE A 200 -0.07 -13.61 0.01
C PHE A 200 -0.43 -13.03 -1.37
N ASP A 201 -1.09 -13.84 -2.20
CA ASP A 201 -1.62 -13.45 -3.51
C ASP A 201 -2.97 -12.73 -3.41
N TYR A 202 -3.53 -12.40 -4.59
CA TYR A 202 -4.83 -11.73 -4.66
C TYR A 202 -5.96 -12.54 -4.01
N GLU A 203 -5.98 -13.86 -4.23
CA GLU A 203 -7.00 -14.75 -3.65
C GLU A 203 -6.83 -14.87 -2.13
N SER A 204 -5.59 -15.03 -1.66
CA SER A 204 -5.26 -15.08 -0.24
C SER A 204 -5.64 -13.79 0.49
N LYS A 205 -5.47 -12.60 -0.13
CA LYS A 205 -5.84 -11.29 0.47
C LYS A 205 -7.33 -11.21 0.86
N TYR A 206 -8.18 -11.92 0.15
CA TYR A 206 -9.64 -11.90 0.39
C TYR A 206 -10.15 -13.23 0.95
N SER A 207 -9.28 -14.19 1.22
CA SER A 207 -9.63 -15.48 1.80
C SER A 207 -9.89 -15.37 3.30
N PRO A 208 -11.01 -15.90 3.80
CA PRO A 208 -11.28 -15.96 5.24
C PRO A 208 -10.30 -16.86 6.01
N GLN A 209 -9.49 -17.64 5.30
CA GLN A 209 -8.48 -18.53 5.90
C GLN A 209 -7.14 -17.82 6.12
N THR A 210 -6.92 -16.68 5.49
CA THR A 210 -5.75 -15.83 5.77
C THR A 210 -5.90 -15.20 7.14
N LYS A 211 -4.84 -15.27 7.93
CA LYS A 211 -4.81 -14.70 9.28
C LYS A 211 -3.83 -13.55 9.34
N GLU A 212 -4.27 -12.46 9.96
CA GLU A 212 -3.39 -11.34 10.30
C GLU A 212 -3.28 -11.25 11.82
N VAL A 213 -2.11 -11.65 12.31
CA VAL A 213 -1.86 -11.83 13.75
C VAL A 213 -1.10 -10.62 14.31
N PRO A 214 -1.69 -9.86 15.25
CA PRO A 214 -1.01 -8.75 15.89
C PRO A 214 0.24 -9.20 16.66
N PHE A 215 1.22 -8.29 16.72
CA PHE A 215 2.50 -8.48 17.40
C PHE A 215 3.38 -9.59 16.81
N ALA A 216 3.08 -10.04 15.59
CA ALA A 216 3.88 -10.95 14.77
C ALA A 216 4.62 -12.05 15.60
N PRO A 217 3.89 -12.98 16.22
CA PRO A 217 4.46 -13.88 17.26
C PRO A 217 5.56 -14.81 16.75
N SER A 218 5.66 -15.07 15.43
CA SER A 218 6.73 -15.88 14.85
C SER A 218 8.00 -15.09 14.53
N VAL A 219 7.97 -13.75 14.70
CA VAL A 219 9.09 -12.86 14.35
C VAL A 219 9.73 -12.29 15.61
N PRO A 220 11.06 -12.41 15.80
CA PRO A 220 11.76 -11.86 16.95
C PRO A 220 11.50 -10.35 17.15
N GLU A 221 11.38 -9.91 18.41
CA GLU A 221 11.06 -8.51 18.76
C GLU A 221 12.04 -7.49 18.16
N ASN A 222 13.34 -7.83 18.14
CA ASN A 222 14.35 -6.97 17.53
C ASN A 222 14.11 -6.75 16.02
N LEU A 223 13.63 -7.77 15.30
CA LEU A 223 13.28 -7.64 13.88
C LEU A 223 11.96 -6.88 13.69
N GLN A 224 10.99 -7.05 14.58
CA GLN A 224 9.78 -6.23 14.58
C GLN A 224 10.12 -4.75 14.79
N LYS A 225 10.98 -4.44 15.77
CA LYS A 225 11.46 -3.08 16.02
C LYS A 225 12.20 -2.51 14.81
N GLN A 226 13.06 -3.30 14.18
CA GLN A 226 13.75 -2.90 12.96
C GLN A 226 12.78 -2.57 11.83
N ALA A 227 11.73 -3.40 11.63
CA ALA A 227 10.70 -3.14 10.64
C ALA A 227 9.94 -1.83 10.92
N GLN A 228 9.61 -1.56 12.19
CA GLN A 228 8.97 -0.32 12.61
C GLN A 228 9.85 0.91 12.33
N ASP A 229 11.13 0.83 12.64
CA ASP A 229 12.07 1.95 12.42
C ASP A 229 12.28 2.20 10.91
N ILE A 230 12.34 1.14 10.10
CA ILE A 230 12.40 1.24 8.64
C ILE A 230 11.12 1.86 8.08
N ALA A 231 9.93 1.40 8.51
CA ALA A 231 8.65 1.93 8.06
C ALA A 231 8.52 3.44 8.36
N LEU A 232 8.92 3.87 9.57
CA LEU A 232 8.97 5.29 9.95
C LEU A 232 9.96 6.08 9.09
N LYS A 233 11.17 5.55 8.85
CA LYS A 233 12.16 6.18 7.98
C LYS A 233 11.62 6.40 6.58
N ILE A 234 10.99 5.39 5.98
CA ILE A 234 10.37 5.48 4.64
C ILE A 234 9.24 6.50 4.64
N HIS A 235 8.30 6.39 5.58
CA HIS A 235 7.16 7.30 5.71
C HIS A 235 7.60 8.78 5.74
N ARG A 236 8.58 9.10 6.58
CA ARG A 236 9.14 10.45 6.72
C ARG A 236 9.86 10.92 5.47
N SER A 237 10.68 10.06 4.87
CA SER A 237 11.48 10.41 3.70
C SER A 237 10.63 10.77 2.48
N PHE A 238 9.50 10.09 2.28
CA PHE A 238 8.56 10.40 1.22
C PHE A 238 7.50 11.43 1.65
N ASN A 239 7.52 11.86 2.92
CA ASN A 239 6.54 12.78 3.50
C ASN A 239 5.09 12.33 3.20
N LEU A 240 4.75 11.12 3.63
CA LEU A 240 3.47 10.48 3.32
C LEU A 240 2.30 10.98 4.18
N GLY A 241 2.55 11.92 5.08
CA GLY A 241 1.51 12.66 5.79
C GLY A 241 0.89 11.90 6.96
N THR A 242 -0.40 11.60 6.89
CA THR A 242 -1.12 11.08 8.08
C THR A 242 -0.96 9.58 8.28
N TYR A 243 -0.75 8.81 7.23
CA TYR A 243 -0.66 7.35 7.31
C TYR A 243 0.02 6.71 6.09
N SER A 244 0.56 5.54 6.28
CA SER A 244 1.07 4.63 5.24
C SER A 244 1.21 3.23 5.82
N ARG A 245 1.48 2.23 4.98
CA ARG A 245 1.76 0.86 5.41
C ARG A 245 2.91 0.30 4.60
N THR A 246 3.92 -0.26 5.26
CA THR A 246 5.07 -0.90 4.62
C THR A 246 5.02 -2.40 4.85
N ASP A 247 5.18 -3.17 3.79
CA ASP A 247 5.14 -4.63 3.80
C ASP A 247 6.57 -5.21 3.70
N PHE A 248 6.84 -6.29 4.43
CA PHE A 248 8.17 -6.86 4.59
C PHE A 248 8.13 -8.39 4.53
N MET A 249 9.20 -8.97 3.99
CA MET A 249 9.56 -10.36 4.28
C MET A 249 10.61 -10.40 5.38
N THR A 250 10.54 -11.43 6.24
CA THR A 250 11.55 -11.66 7.28
C THR A 250 12.22 -13.01 7.13
N THR A 251 13.47 -13.10 7.56
CA THR A 251 14.15 -14.35 7.84
C THR A 251 14.40 -14.46 9.35
N LYS A 252 15.18 -15.43 9.79
CA LYS A 252 15.56 -15.52 11.22
C LYS A 252 16.41 -14.32 11.70
N GLU A 253 17.09 -13.63 10.78
CA GLU A 253 18.12 -12.63 11.11
C GLU A 253 17.86 -11.27 10.47
N ASN A 254 17.06 -11.22 9.42
CA ASN A 254 16.94 -10.00 8.60
C ASN A 254 15.50 -9.67 8.25
N VAL A 255 15.27 -8.37 8.04
CA VAL A 255 14.03 -7.80 7.52
C VAL A 255 14.29 -7.23 6.13
N TYR A 256 13.43 -7.51 5.15
CA TYR A 256 13.51 -7.03 3.79
C TYR A 256 12.24 -6.31 3.39
N VAL A 257 12.33 -5.04 3.02
CA VAL A 257 11.19 -4.26 2.52
C VAL A 257 10.74 -4.83 1.17
N LEU A 258 9.45 -5.08 1.03
CA LEU A 258 8.81 -5.44 -0.23
C LEU A 258 8.32 -4.20 -0.97
N GLU A 259 7.38 -3.50 -0.36
CA GLU A 259 6.72 -2.34 -0.93
C GLU A 259 6.14 -1.43 0.16
N ILE A 260 5.69 -0.25 -0.24
CA ILE A 260 4.95 0.67 0.61
C ILE A 260 3.59 0.98 -0.03
N ASN A 261 2.55 0.92 0.78
CA ASN A 261 1.20 1.32 0.44
C ASN A 261 0.95 2.74 0.95
N THR A 262 0.76 3.66 0.03
CA THR A 262 0.62 5.09 0.31
C THR A 262 -0.81 5.48 0.68
N ILE A 263 -1.80 4.74 0.22
CA ILE A 263 -3.21 4.83 0.60
C ILE A 263 -3.70 3.42 0.97
N PRO A 264 -3.32 2.93 2.16
CA PRO A 264 -3.72 1.59 2.59
C PRO A 264 -5.24 1.46 2.69
N GLY A 265 -5.75 0.24 2.45
CA GLY A 265 -7.17 -0.05 2.52
C GLY A 265 -7.82 0.33 3.84
N LEU A 266 -9.04 0.86 3.78
CA LEU A 266 -9.82 1.40 4.88
C LEU A 266 -11.17 0.68 5.06
N THR A 267 -11.21 -0.63 4.84
CA THR A 267 -12.32 -1.45 5.37
C THR A 267 -11.98 -1.91 6.78
N SER A 268 -12.98 -2.30 7.59
CA SER A 268 -12.75 -2.87 8.92
C SER A 268 -11.79 -4.08 8.91
N GLU A 269 -11.75 -4.80 7.79
CA GLU A 269 -10.92 -5.99 7.59
C GLU A 269 -9.55 -5.69 6.97
N SER A 270 -9.27 -4.43 6.65
CA SER A 270 -7.98 -4.06 6.09
C SER A 270 -6.88 -4.04 7.14
N LEU A 271 -5.64 -4.30 6.70
CA LEU A 271 -4.46 -4.39 7.57
C LEU A 271 -4.20 -3.13 8.40
N MET A 272 -4.40 -1.94 7.81
CA MET A 272 -4.16 -0.68 8.52
C MET A 272 -5.13 -0.47 9.70
N PRO A 273 -6.47 -0.62 9.56
CA PRO A 273 -7.40 -0.62 10.68
C PRO A 273 -7.14 -1.74 11.71
N LYS A 274 -6.73 -2.94 11.28
CA LYS A 274 -6.35 -4.02 12.20
C LYS A 274 -5.12 -3.67 13.03
N ALA A 275 -4.11 -3.04 12.43
CA ALA A 275 -2.94 -2.55 13.16
C ALA A 275 -3.32 -1.43 14.16
N ALA A 276 -4.20 -0.51 13.77
CA ALA A 276 -4.72 0.53 14.66
C ALA A 276 -5.52 -0.08 15.83
N LYS A 277 -6.33 -1.11 15.57
CA LYS A 277 -7.04 -1.85 16.62
C LYS A 277 -6.08 -2.53 17.61
N ALA A 278 -4.99 -3.11 17.14
CA ALA A 278 -3.94 -3.68 17.98
C ALA A 278 -3.25 -2.61 18.85
N ALA A 279 -3.24 -1.35 18.40
CA ALA A 279 -2.77 -0.19 19.16
C ALA A 279 -3.85 0.40 20.09
N GLY A 280 -5.03 -0.20 20.22
CA GLY A 280 -6.10 0.23 21.10
C GLY A 280 -7.08 1.24 20.49
N LEU A 281 -7.04 1.48 19.17
CA LEU A 281 -7.97 2.39 18.48
C LEU A 281 -9.06 1.58 17.78
N ASN A 282 -10.33 1.85 18.07
CA ASN A 282 -11.41 1.35 17.20
C ASN A 282 -11.40 2.09 15.85
N PHE A 283 -12.19 1.60 14.87
CA PHE A 283 -12.16 2.15 13.51
C PHE A 283 -12.55 3.64 13.46
N GLY A 284 -13.60 4.04 14.21
CA GLY A 284 -13.98 5.46 14.31
C GLY A 284 -12.88 6.32 14.90
N GLN A 285 -12.23 5.89 16.00
CA GLN A 285 -11.11 6.60 16.61
C GLN A 285 -9.90 6.71 15.67
N PHE A 286 -9.61 5.65 14.91
CA PHE A 286 -8.57 5.68 13.89
C PHE A 286 -8.85 6.75 12.82
N LEU A 287 -10.08 6.82 12.30
CA LEU A 287 -10.48 7.84 11.32
C LEU A 287 -10.41 9.26 11.90
N GLU A 288 -10.76 9.45 13.18
CA GLU A 288 -10.59 10.72 13.88
C GLU A 288 -9.13 11.18 13.93
N VAL A 289 -8.20 10.24 14.16
CA VAL A 289 -6.77 10.55 14.12
C VAL A 289 -6.37 11.02 12.71
N LEU A 290 -6.88 10.38 11.65
CA LEU A 290 -6.61 10.79 10.27
C LEU A 290 -7.14 12.20 9.99
N LEU A 291 -8.40 12.50 10.36
CA LEU A 291 -9.02 13.81 10.14
C LEU A 291 -8.30 14.93 10.89
N LYS A 292 -7.99 14.73 12.19
CA LYS A 292 -7.31 15.72 13.03
C LYS A 292 -5.90 16.08 12.56
N ASN A 293 -5.26 15.18 11.83
CA ASN A 293 -3.90 15.35 11.31
C ASN A 293 -3.87 15.64 9.80
N ALA A 294 -5.00 15.90 9.17
CA ALA A 294 -5.07 16.37 7.78
C ALA A 294 -4.33 17.71 7.61
N LYS A 295 -3.57 17.86 6.50
CA LYS A 295 -2.70 19.03 6.26
C LYS A 295 -3.04 19.72 4.93
#